data_f891df3e238121ca1c966f61e53543a1
#
_entry.id   f891df3e238121ca1c966f61e53543a1
#
_cell.length_a   1.000
_cell.length_b   1.000
_cell.length_c   1.000
_cell.angle_alpha   90.00
_cell.angle_beta   90.00
_cell.angle_gamma   90.00
#
_symmetry.space_group_name_H-M   'P 1'
#
loop_
_entity.id
_entity.type
_entity.pdbx_description
1 polymer ?
#
loop_
_entity_poly.entity_id
_entity_poly.type
_entity_poly.pdbx_seq_one_letter_code
_entity_poly.pdbx_strand_id
1 'polypeptide(L)'
;MSSNKYFIKSAIFVLIVAISACTTSPTVVRKEKMVSTANMPTTQPSKPPMPAFQSEESAKNLQATLSPDLFTGETKAAYAAVKEMPETIAQLPCYCRCDREMGHKSLHTCYVDDHAAQCGICTTSALKARKLKKEKKTIQQIRDALEAEYGK
;
A
#
# COMPACT_ATOMS: atom_id res chain seq x y z
N MET A 1 -2.09 -35.19 30.12
CA MET A 1 -1.12 -35.08 31.21
C MET A 1 0.18 -34.61 30.64
N SER A 2 0.60 -33.45 30.91
CA SER A 2 1.88 -32.93 31.34
C SER A 2 1.90 -31.39 31.25
N SER A 3 1.85 -30.84 32.42
CA SER A 3 1.95 -29.41 32.70
C SER A 3 3.43 -29.01 32.65
N ASN A 4 3.77 -27.91 32.00
CA ASN A 4 5.06 -27.28 32.23
C ASN A 4 4.90 -25.78 32.45
N LYS A 5 4.90 -25.45 33.74
CA LYS A 5 4.95 -24.09 34.29
C LYS A 5 6.43 -23.66 34.33
N TYR A 6 6.81 -22.65 33.59
CA TYR A 6 8.05 -21.94 33.87
C TYR A 6 7.78 -20.59 34.50
N PHE A 7 7.90 -20.58 35.81
CA PHE A 7 8.17 -19.41 36.64
C PHE A 7 9.59 -18.92 36.36
N ILE A 8 9.76 -17.71 35.93
CA ILE A 8 11.04 -17.02 36.03
C ILE A 8 10.84 -15.74 36.81
N LYS A 9 11.55 -15.73 37.91
CA LYS A 9 11.56 -14.74 38.97
C LYS A 9 12.20 -13.42 38.52
N SER A 10 11.61 -12.37 39.03
CA SER A 10 12.09 -11.02 39.30
C SER A 10 13.62 -10.91 39.55
N ALA A 11 14.24 -9.94 38.91
CA ALA A 11 15.44 -9.29 39.45
C ALA A 11 15.33 -7.78 39.17
N ILE A 12 15.01 -7.09 40.23
CA ILE A 12 15.04 -5.63 40.35
C ILE A 12 16.52 -5.24 40.42
N PHE A 13 16.98 -4.45 39.45
CA PHE A 13 18.28 -3.77 39.57
C PHE A 13 18.02 -2.27 39.69
N VAL A 14 18.09 -1.81 40.93
CA VAL A 14 18.15 -0.40 41.28
C VAL A 14 19.57 0.08 41.05
N LEU A 15 19.77 0.99 40.11
CA LEU A 15 21.03 1.71 39.96
C LEU A 15 20.80 3.20 40.19
N ILE A 16 21.23 3.63 41.37
CA ILE A 16 21.35 5.04 41.76
C ILE A 16 22.63 5.57 41.13
N VAL A 17 22.55 6.60 40.31
CA VAL A 17 23.76 7.36 39.94
C VAL A 17 23.52 8.86 40.14
N ALA A 18 24.47 9.40 40.82
CA ALA A 18 24.61 10.66 41.47
C ALA A 18 24.51 11.89 40.55
N ILE A 19 24.04 12.93 41.17
CA ILE A 19 24.00 14.33 40.78
C ILE A 19 25.43 14.85 40.64
N SER A 20 25.75 15.46 39.48
CA SER A 20 26.89 16.38 39.37
C SER A 20 26.37 17.72 38.87
N ALA A 21 26.42 18.67 39.77
CA ALA A 21 26.22 20.08 39.49
C ALA A 21 27.50 20.65 38.83
N CYS A 22 27.37 21.35 37.75
CA CYS A 22 28.42 22.24 37.25
C CYS A 22 27.83 23.54 36.68
N THR A 23 27.98 24.55 37.47
CA THR A 23 28.37 25.97 37.25
C THR A 23 27.84 26.70 36.03
N THR A 24 27.08 27.72 36.39
CA THR A 24 26.72 28.93 35.65
C THR A 24 27.89 29.70 35.07
N SER A 25 27.82 30.05 33.80
CA SER A 25 28.53 31.18 33.21
C SER A 25 27.57 32.13 32.53
N PRO A 26 27.62 33.43 32.74
CA PRO A 26 26.74 34.38 32.11
C PRO A 26 27.29 34.79 30.75
N THR A 27 26.65 34.45 29.67
CA THR A 27 27.03 34.94 28.35
C THR A 27 26.03 35.96 27.86
N VAL A 28 26.54 37.13 27.73
CA VAL A 28 26.14 38.35 27.01
C VAL A 28 24.96 38.16 26.04
N VAL A 29 23.87 38.84 26.35
CA VAL A 29 22.71 39.06 25.47
C VAL A 29 23.12 39.94 24.30
N ARG A 30 23.44 39.32 23.17
CA ARG A 30 23.50 40.03 21.89
C ARG A 30 22.12 39.95 21.25
N LYS A 31 21.44 41.07 21.28
CA LYS A 31 20.13 41.29 20.65
C LYS A 31 20.33 41.30 19.12
N GLU A 32 20.40 40.16 18.51
CA GLU A 32 20.31 40.05 17.07
C GLU A 32 18.83 40.08 16.66
N LYS A 33 18.51 41.11 15.90
CA LYS A 33 17.23 41.32 15.24
C LYS A 33 16.98 40.13 14.32
N MET A 34 16.16 39.17 14.78
CA MET A 34 15.70 38.07 13.94
C MET A 34 14.86 38.63 12.81
N VAL A 35 15.48 38.70 11.64
CA VAL A 35 14.77 38.85 10.38
C VAL A 35 13.87 37.64 10.27
N SER A 36 12.57 37.89 10.29
CA SER A 36 11.53 36.93 10.02
C SER A 36 11.76 36.36 8.61
N THR A 37 12.45 35.24 8.51
CA THR A 37 12.49 34.47 7.28
C THR A 37 11.09 33.93 7.05
N ALA A 38 10.46 34.56 6.06
CA ALA A 38 9.17 34.20 5.53
C ALA A 38 9.00 32.65 5.44
N ASN A 39 7.86 32.21 5.90
CA ASN A 39 7.31 30.86 5.63
C ASN A 39 7.44 30.57 4.13
N MET A 40 8.52 29.92 3.73
CA MET A 40 8.52 29.19 2.48
C MET A 40 7.60 27.99 2.70
N PRO A 41 6.50 27.87 1.96
CA PRO A 41 5.72 26.63 1.98
C PRO A 41 6.65 25.54 1.50
N THR A 42 7.01 24.63 2.39
CA THR A 42 7.67 23.37 2.04
C THR A 42 6.67 22.59 1.21
N THR A 43 6.70 22.79 -0.09
CA THR A 43 5.99 21.95 -1.04
C THR A 43 6.69 20.59 -0.99
N GLN A 44 6.28 19.74 -0.06
CA GLN A 44 6.57 18.33 -0.17
C GLN A 44 6.01 17.89 -1.51
N PRO A 45 6.77 17.16 -2.34
CA PRO A 45 6.25 16.63 -3.58
C PRO A 45 5.03 15.77 -3.22
N SER A 46 3.84 16.30 -3.50
CA SER A 46 2.61 15.58 -3.26
C SER A 46 2.67 14.30 -4.07
N LYS A 47 2.50 13.17 -3.39
CA LYS A 47 2.36 11.88 -4.05
C LYS A 47 1.34 12.03 -5.19
N PRO A 48 1.67 11.59 -6.39
CA PRO A 48 0.75 11.70 -7.50
C PRO A 48 -0.57 11.00 -7.19
N PRO A 49 -1.71 11.58 -7.52
CA PRO A 49 -3.02 11.00 -7.22
C PRO A 49 -3.14 9.59 -7.81
N MET A 50 -3.83 8.72 -7.09
CA MET A 50 -4.16 7.38 -7.60
C MET A 50 -5.01 7.50 -8.88
N PRO A 51 -4.88 6.54 -9.83
CA PRO A 51 -5.73 6.51 -11.00
C PRO A 51 -7.21 6.56 -10.63
N ALA A 52 -8.00 7.20 -11.47
CA ALA A 52 -9.43 7.33 -11.25
C ALA A 52 -10.10 5.94 -11.13
N PHE A 53 -11.08 5.86 -10.25
CA PHE A 53 -11.95 4.70 -10.15
C PHE A 53 -12.78 4.56 -11.43
N GLN A 54 -12.68 3.42 -12.10
CA GLN A 54 -13.46 3.19 -13.30
C GLN A 54 -14.91 2.87 -12.95
N SER A 55 -15.83 3.43 -13.72
CA SER A 55 -17.27 3.17 -13.55
C SER A 55 -17.63 1.74 -13.96
N GLU A 56 -18.77 1.25 -13.46
CA GLU A 56 -19.33 -0.03 -13.87
C GLU A 56 -19.60 -0.09 -15.39
N GLU A 57 -20.01 1.02 -15.99
CA GLU A 57 -20.23 1.13 -17.44
C GLU A 57 -18.95 0.91 -18.24
N SER A 58 -17.82 1.45 -17.75
CA SER A 58 -16.51 1.25 -18.39
C SER A 58 -16.05 -0.20 -18.36
N ALA A 59 -16.64 -1.02 -17.49
CA ALA A 59 -16.30 -2.42 -17.31
C ALA A 59 -17.11 -3.38 -18.22
N LYS A 60 -18.04 -2.88 -19.03
CA LYS A 60 -18.93 -3.74 -19.85
C LYS A 60 -18.28 -4.29 -21.12
N ASN A 61 -17.34 -3.57 -21.73
CA ASN A 61 -16.69 -3.93 -22.99
C ASN A 61 -15.20 -4.21 -22.78
N LEU A 62 -14.90 -5.23 -22.00
CA LEU A 62 -13.53 -5.58 -21.64
C LEU A 62 -12.88 -6.44 -22.72
N GLN A 63 -11.59 -6.20 -22.97
CA GLN A 63 -10.78 -7.10 -23.79
C GLN A 63 -10.62 -8.45 -23.07
N ALA A 64 -10.50 -9.52 -23.85
CA ALA A 64 -10.22 -10.83 -23.28
C ALA A 64 -8.85 -10.85 -22.62
N THR A 65 -8.78 -11.46 -21.43
CA THR A 65 -7.51 -11.69 -20.73
C THR A 65 -6.85 -12.98 -21.21
N LEU A 66 -5.53 -13.11 -20.98
CA LEU A 66 -4.83 -14.35 -21.26
C LEU A 66 -5.40 -15.53 -20.45
N SER A 67 -5.24 -16.76 -20.99
CA SER A 67 -5.64 -17.95 -20.27
C SER A 67 -4.80 -18.17 -19.03
N PRO A 68 -5.41 -18.48 -17.86
CA PRO A 68 -4.67 -18.91 -16.68
C PRO A 68 -3.76 -20.12 -16.92
N ASP A 69 -4.09 -20.96 -17.91
CA ASP A 69 -3.33 -22.19 -18.20
C ASP A 69 -1.94 -21.92 -18.81
N LEU A 70 -1.69 -20.69 -19.23
CA LEU A 70 -0.34 -20.27 -19.65
C LEU A 70 0.62 -20.05 -18.47
N PHE A 71 0.11 -20.08 -17.25
CA PHE A 71 0.87 -19.72 -16.05
C PHE A 71 0.79 -20.83 -14.98
N THR A 72 1.63 -20.71 -13.96
CA THR A 72 1.65 -21.62 -12.78
C THR A 72 1.55 -20.83 -11.47
N GLY A 73 1.31 -21.52 -10.36
CA GLY A 73 1.34 -20.91 -9.02
C GLY A 73 0.37 -19.76 -8.83
N GLU A 74 0.82 -18.72 -8.14
CA GLU A 74 0.02 -17.53 -7.83
C GLU A 74 -0.39 -16.74 -9.09
N THR A 75 0.48 -16.70 -10.09
CA THR A 75 0.18 -16.04 -11.38
C THR A 75 -1.02 -16.70 -12.04
N LYS A 76 -1.05 -18.03 -12.14
CA LYS A 76 -2.22 -18.78 -12.63
C LYS A 76 -3.49 -18.43 -11.85
N ALA A 77 -3.37 -18.41 -10.51
CA ALA A 77 -4.50 -18.10 -9.64
C ALA A 77 -5.00 -16.65 -9.80
N ALA A 78 -4.11 -15.70 -10.08
CA ALA A 78 -4.45 -14.30 -10.32
C ALA A 78 -5.18 -14.11 -11.66
N TYR A 79 -4.69 -14.71 -12.75
CA TYR A 79 -5.40 -14.69 -14.06
C TYR A 79 -6.77 -15.37 -13.95
N ALA A 80 -6.88 -16.47 -13.21
CA ALA A 80 -8.18 -17.11 -12.95
C ALA A 80 -9.12 -16.20 -12.14
N ALA A 81 -8.60 -15.46 -11.16
CA ALA A 81 -9.40 -14.50 -10.39
C ALA A 81 -9.95 -13.37 -11.26
N VAL A 82 -9.15 -12.84 -12.18
CA VAL A 82 -9.59 -11.81 -13.11
C VAL A 82 -10.65 -12.33 -14.07
N LYS A 83 -10.51 -13.55 -14.55
CA LYS A 83 -11.50 -14.21 -15.41
C LYS A 83 -12.82 -14.51 -14.69
N GLU A 84 -12.76 -14.79 -13.36
CA GLU A 84 -13.93 -15.03 -12.51
C GLU A 84 -14.76 -13.75 -12.26
N MET A 85 -14.11 -12.56 -12.22
CA MET A 85 -14.77 -11.31 -11.85
C MET A 85 -14.22 -10.10 -12.63
N PRO A 86 -14.25 -10.12 -13.97
CA PRO A 86 -13.60 -9.13 -14.80
C PRO A 86 -14.12 -7.70 -14.56
N GLU A 87 -15.43 -7.52 -14.38
CA GLU A 87 -16.03 -6.20 -14.13
C GLU A 87 -15.57 -5.61 -12.78
N THR A 88 -15.39 -6.46 -11.77
CA THR A 88 -14.87 -6.00 -10.48
C THR A 88 -13.43 -5.53 -10.62
N ILE A 89 -12.59 -6.31 -11.30
CA ILE A 89 -11.16 -5.97 -11.50
C ILE A 89 -11.00 -4.75 -12.41
N ALA A 90 -11.88 -4.57 -13.40
CA ALA A 90 -11.87 -3.41 -14.30
C ALA A 90 -12.18 -2.08 -13.59
N GLN A 91 -12.85 -2.12 -12.46
CA GLN A 91 -13.12 -0.94 -11.64
C GLN A 91 -11.97 -0.59 -10.68
N LEU A 92 -10.97 -1.44 -10.52
CA LEU A 92 -9.82 -1.22 -9.67
C LEU A 92 -8.67 -0.56 -10.44
N PRO A 93 -7.97 0.43 -9.85
CA PRO A 93 -6.81 1.04 -10.50
C PRO A 93 -5.63 0.06 -10.59
N CYS A 94 -4.73 0.34 -11.53
CA CYS A 94 -3.44 -0.32 -11.60
C CYS A 94 -2.52 0.26 -10.52
N TYR A 95 -2.34 -0.42 -9.40
CA TYR A 95 -1.59 0.07 -8.25
C TYR A 95 -0.08 0.18 -8.49
N CYS A 96 0.48 -0.52 -9.50
CA CYS A 96 1.87 -0.35 -9.93
C CYS A 96 2.09 0.87 -10.84
N ARG A 97 1.05 1.67 -11.12
CA ARG A 97 1.09 2.94 -11.86
C ARG A 97 1.41 2.81 -13.35
N CYS A 98 1.14 1.67 -13.97
CA CYS A 98 1.23 1.47 -15.42
C CYS A 98 0.25 2.35 -16.22
N ASP A 99 -0.68 3.03 -15.55
CA ASP A 99 -1.51 4.08 -16.14
C ASP A 99 -0.70 5.20 -16.78
N ARG A 100 0.49 5.50 -16.26
CA ARG A 100 1.37 6.58 -16.72
C ARG A 100 2.24 6.20 -17.89
N GLU A 101 2.82 5.01 -17.84
CA GLU A 101 3.84 4.58 -18.80
C GLU A 101 3.23 3.77 -19.94
N MET A 102 2.21 2.98 -19.64
CA MET A 102 1.61 2.03 -20.57
C MET A 102 0.16 2.34 -20.91
N GLY A 103 -0.43 3.37 -20.30
CA GLY A 103 -1.81 3.77 -20.54
C GLY A 103 -2.86 2.77 -20.02
N HIS A 104 -2.51 1.94 -19.03
CA HIS A 104 -3.43 0.99 -18.43
C HIS A 104 -4.56 1.71 -17.72
N LYS A 105 -5.80 1.49 -18.14
CA LYS A 105 -6.97 2.15 -17.55
C LYS A 105 -7.37 1.58 -16.20
N SER A 106 -7.06 0.30 -15.96
CA SER A 106 -7.45 -0.43 -14.75
C SER A 106 -6.53 -1.61 -14.52
N LEU A 107 -6.69 -2.27 -13.36
CA LEU A 107 -6.00 -3.50 -13.04
C LEU A 107 -6.30 -4.62 -14.07
N HIS A 108 -7.51 -4.66 -14.64
CA HIS A 108 -7.89 -5.62 -15.68
C HIS A 108 -6.98 -5.53 -16.92
N THR A 109 -6.60 -4.32 -17.33
CA THR A 109 -5.76 -4.11 -18.51
C THR A 109 -4.42 -4.83 -18.41
N CYS A 110 -3.87 -4.98 -17.18
CA CYS A 110 -2.61 -5.69 -16.95
C CYS A 110 -2.69 -7.20 -17.27
N TYR A 111 -3.88 -7.77 -17.44
CA TYR A 111 -4.13 -9.19 -17.68
C TYR A 111 -4.52 -9.52 -19.13
N VAL A 112 -4.63 -8.50 -19.98
CA VAL A 112 -4.88 -8.68 -21.42
C VAL A 112 -3.67 -9.32 -22.10
N ASP A 113 -2.50 -9.08 -21.56
CA ASP A 113 -1.23 -9.68 -21.96
C ASP A 113 -0.51 -10.30 -20.74
N ASP A 114 0.79 -10.58 -20.84
CA ASP A 114 1.61 -11.18 -19.80
C ASP A 114 2.16 -10.18 -18.76
N HIS A 115 1.81 -8.91 -18.87
CA HIS A 115 2.34 -7.84 -18.01
C HIS A 115 2.10 -8.13 -16.53
N ALA A 116 0.90 -8.59 -16.16
CA ALA A 116 0.58 -8.91 -14.78
C ALA A 116 1.42 -10.09 -14.23
N ALA A 117 1.88 -10.98 -15.09
CA ALA A 117 2.74 -12.11 -14.70
C ALA A 117 4.12 -11.66 -14.20
N GLN A 118 4.56 -10.49 -14.65
CA GLN A 118 5.85 -9.90 -14.30
C GLN A 118 5.75 -8.89 -13.15
N CYS A 119 4.54 -8.67 -12.62
CA CYS A 119 4.28 -7.66 -11.58
C CYS A 119 3.61 -8.27 -10.35
N GLY A 120 4.37 -8.41 -9.25
CA GLY A 120 3.87 -8.93 -7.99
C GLY A 120 2.69 -8.11 -7.42
N ILE A 121 2.68 -6.78 -7.61
CA ILE A 121 1.57 -5.92 -7.17
C ILE A 121 0.28 -6.29 -7.92
N CYS A 122 0.33 -6.50 -9.23
CA CYS A 122 -0.84 -6.91 -10.00
C CYS A 122 -1.37 -8.26 -9.52
N THR A 123 -0.49 -9.26 -9.39
CA THR A 123 -0.83 -10.61 -8.94
C THR A 123 -1.50 -10.59 -7.56
N THR A 124 -0.86 -9.97 -6.57
CA THR A 124 -1.39 -9.93 -5.20
C THR A 124 -2.66 -9.08 -5.09
N SER A 125 -2.78 -7.99 -5.84
CA SER A 125 -3.99 -7.16 -5.88
C SER A 125 -5.21 -7.93 -6.39
N ALA A 126 -5.07 -8.71 -7.45
CA ALA A 126 -6.17 -9.51 -8.00
C ALA A 126 -6.60 -10.62 -7.02
N LEU A 127 -5.65 -11.31 -6.40
CA LEU A 127 -5.93 -12.35 -5.41
C LEU A 127 -6.61 -11.78 -4.17
N LYS A 128 -6.16 -10.62 -3.67
CA LYS A 128 -6.78 -9.93 -2.55
C LYS A 128 -8.19 -9.43 -2.91
N ALA A 129 -8.37 -8.86 -4.10
CA ALA A 129 -9.68 -8.44 -4.58
C ALA A 129 -10.66 -9.62 -4.60
N ARG A 130 -10.24 -10.79 -5.12
CA ARG A 130 -11.07 -12.01 -5.11
C ARG A 130 -11.44 -12.45 -3.70
N LYS A 131 -10.48 -12.44 -2.76
CA LYS A 131 -10.74 -12.78 -1.36
C LYS A 131 -11.81 -11.85 -0.77
N LEU A 132 -11.63 -10.54 -0.90
CA LEU A 132 -12.57 -9.55 -0.37
C LEU A 132 -13.96 -9.64 -1.04
N LYS A 133 -14.01 -9.95 -2.35
CA LYS A 133 -15.28 -10.18 -3.05
C LYS A 133 -16.03 -11.39 -2.50
N LYS A 134 -15.32 -12.49 -2.21
CA LYS A 134 -15.90 -13.68 -1.55
C LYS A 134 -16.40 -13.37 -0.14
N GLU A 135 -15.78 -12.44 0.56
CA GLU A 135 -16.23 -11.89 1.84
C GLU A 135 -17.40 -10.87 1.69
N LYS A 136 -17.98 -10.76 0.48
CA LYS A 136 -19.11 -9.86 0.15
C LYS A 136 -18.80 -8.36 0.39
N LYS A 137 -17.54 -7.96 0.32
CA LYS A 137 -17.16 -6.55 0.36
C LYS A 137 -17.65 -5.83 -0.90
N THR A 138 -18.05 -4.57 -0.71
CA THR A 138 -18.40 -3.69 -1.83
C THR A 138 -17.15 -3.33 -2.64
N ILE A 139 -17.35 -2.90 -3.89
CA ILE A 139 -16.22 -2.48 -4.73
C ILE A 139 -15.42 -1.33 -4.11
N GLN A 140 -16.09 -0.40 -3.43
CA GLN A 140 -15.42 0.69 -2.70
C GLN A 140 -14.55 0.15 -1.57
N GLN A 141 -15.07 -0.80 -0.76
CA GLN A 141 -14.30 -1.42 0.33
C GLN A 141 -13.09 -2.21 -0.19
N ILE A 142 -13.24 -2.86 -1.36
CA ILE A 142 -12.13 -3.57 -2.02
C ILE A 142 -11.07 -2.57 -2.45
N ARG A 143 -11.47 -1.47 -3.11
CA ARG A 143 -10.56 -0.40 -3.52
C ARG A 143 -9.80 0.18 -2.32
N ASP A 144 -10.51 0.58 -1.28
CA ASP A 144 -9.92 1.19 -0.08
C ASP A 144 -8.88 0.27 0.57
N ALA A 145 -9.19 -1.03 0.66
CA ALA A 145 -8.29 -2.03 1.21
C ALA A 145 -7.02 -2.25 0.36
N LEU A 146 -7.15 -2.16 -0.96
CA LEU A 146 -6.01 -2.27 -1.87
C LEU A 146 -5.19 -0.99 -1.90
N GLU A 147 -5.84 0.17 -1.86
CA GLU A 147 -5.17 1.47 -1.81
C GLU A 147 -4.36 1.65 -0.52
N ALA A 148 -4.89 1.20 0.61
CA ALA A 148 -4.18 1.21 1.89
C ALA A 148 -2.88 0.38 1.85
N GLU A 149 -2.84 -0.69 1.08
CA GLU A 149 -1.70 -1.60 0.98
C GLU A 149 -0.72 -1.20 -0.14
N TYR A 150 -1.23 -0.92 -1.32
CA TYR A 150 -0.42 -0.70 -2.53
C TYR A 150 -0.39 0.76 -3.00
N GLY A 151 -1.24 1.60 -2.47
CA GLY A 151 -1.37 3.00 -2.85
C GLY A 151 -0.25 3.93 -2.31
N LYS A 152 0.87 3.42 -1.81
CA LYS A 152 1.98 4.19 -1.19
C LYS A 152 2.95 4.75 -2.22
#